data_d085a08ffb9bbe529b7ecfed5f8c9e55
#
_entry.id   d085a08ffb9bbe529b7ecfed5f8c9e55
#
_cell.length_a   1.000
_cell.length_b   1.000
_cell.length_c   1.000
_cell.angle_alpha   90.00
_cell.angle_beta   90.00
_cell.angle_gamma   90.00
#
_symmetry.space_group_name_H-M   'P 1'
#
loop_
_entity.id
_entity.type
_entity.pdbx_description
1 polymer ?
#
loop_
_entity_poly.entity_id
_entity_poly.type
_entity_poly.pdbx_seq_one_letter_code
_entity_poly.pdbx_strand_id
1 'polypeptide(L)'
;MKCMIRGLVAALALTSLAAPALAEITVTDVEGRNVTLEGVPSRVALGFYYEDYLAVAGPEGVDRLVSLSRAPWADWRPGQWKVYTARFPQLETLPDFGDADSNTFSVEALIASKPEVAILSPWQTAAIGEPGVAQIEAAGIKVVAIDYNAQTLEKHLLSTRILGAVMGQPERAEDLARMYEAKTKDTTERVANAGASGKKVYVELAQKGPGEIGNSYGKGMWAGVIDLVGGQNIAKGQIENWGPLSPEYVISQQPDVILLAGSEWLNKPEAVLLGFGQDAAAAQEKMAAYTTRAGWADLPAVKMREVYGIYHGGNRTLSDFVYARAIAKALYPDAFADVDPAAELADYYKTFMPVAADGIFVTKLE
;
A
#
# COMPACT_ATOMS: atom_id res chain seq x y z
N MET A 1 -29.70 46.45 75.80
CA MET A 1 -29.27 46.63 74.42
C MET A 1 -28.38 45.41 74.00
N LYS A 2 -28.91 44.44 73.32
CA LYS A 2 -28.18 43.25 72.82
C LYS A 2 -28.03 43.38 71.34
N CYS A 3 -26.80 43.55 70.88
CA CYS A 3 -26.43 43.58 69.43
C CYS A 3 -26.24 42.16 68.92
N MET A 4 -27.06 41.69 67.97
CA MET A 4 -26.90 40.41 67.31
C MET A 4 -26.13 40.62 65.99
N ILE A 5 -24.93 40.06 65.93
CA ILE A 5 -24.10 40.02 64.73
C ILE A 5 -24.56 38.74 63.93
N ARG A 6 -25.14 38.93 62.77
CA ARG A 6 -25.42 37.82 61.81
C ARG A 6 -24.20 37.59 60.93
N GLY A 7 -23.54 36.46 61.10
CA GLY A 7 -22.46 35.99 60.21
C GLY A 7 -23.05 35.41 58.90
N LEU A 8 -22.64 35.98 57.80
CA LEU A 8 -22.95 35.49 56.45
C LEU A 8 -21.90 34.44 56.07
N VAL A 9 -22.29 33.16 55.99
CA VAL A 9 -21.42 32.08 55.46
C VAL A 9 -21.64 32.03 53.96
N ALA A 10 -20.64 32.46 53.19
CA ALA A 10 -20.62 32.31 51.74
C ALA A 10 -20.14 30.89 51.40
N ALA A 11 -21.03 30.06 50.90
CA ALA A 11 -20.67 28.73 50.33
C ALA A 11 -20.08 28.93 48.95
N LEU A 12 -18.78 28.68 48.78
CA LEU A 12 -18.13 28.58 47.48
C LEU A 12 -18.53 27.23 46.86
N ALA A 13 -19.37 27.24 45.84
CA ALA A 13 -19.64 26.08 45.02
C ALA A 13 -18.47 25.90 44.03
N LEU A 14 -17.60 24.92 44.27
CA LEU A 14 -16.63 24.43 43.27
C LEU A 14 -17.39 23.69 42.19
N THR A 15 -17.63 24.35 41.05
CA THR A 15 -18.02 23.70 39.82
C THR A 15 -16.79 23.00 39.27
N SER A 16 -16.67 21.68 39.48
CA SER A 16 -15.72 20.85 38.75
C SER A 16 -16.14 20.81 37.27
N LEU A 17 -15.37 21.52 36.43
CA LEU A 17 -15.43 21.30 34.98
C LEU A 17 -14.94 19.87 34.72
N ALA A 18 -15.86 18.93 34.52
CA ALA A 18 -15.54 17.62 33.98
C ALA A 18 -15.00 17.85 32.54
N ALA A 19 -13.72 17.61 32.34
CA ALA A 19 -13.19 17.51 30.97
C ALA A 19 -14.00 16.44 30.20
N PRO A 20 -14.36 16.68 28.94
CA PRO A 20 -15.03 15.64 28.15
C PRO A 20 -14.13 14.39 28.17
N ALA A 21 -14.65 13.29 28.68
CA ALA A 21 -13.97 12.00 28.54
C ALA A 21 -13.87 11.70 27.06
N LEU A 22 -12.63 11.57 26.55
CA LEU A 22 -12.40 11.09 25.20
C LEU A 22 -13.03 9.69 25.11
N ALA A 23 -13.83 9.46 24.05
CA ALA A 23 -14.46 8.16 23.87
C ALA A 23 -13.38 7.11 23.59
N GLU A 24 -13.34 6.06 24.41
CA GLU A 24 -12.45 4.92 24.23
C GLU A 24 -12.71 4.25 22.86
N ILE A 25 -11.64 3.91 22.15
CA ILE A 25 -11.69 3.25 20.84
C ILE A 25 -11.16 1.84 21.02
N THR A 26 -11.98 0.83 20.75
CA THR A 26 -11.54 -0.58 20.74
C THR A 26 -11.67 -1.14 19.33
N VAL A 27 -10.59 -1.72 18.82
CA VAL A 27 -10.54 -2.42 17.53
C VAL A 27 -9.97 -3.83 17.71
N THR A 28 -10.45 -4.77 16.90
CA THR A 28 -9.76 -6.06 16.70
C THR A 28 -8.93 -5.91 15.43
N ASP A 29 -7.60 -6.01 15.56
CA ASP A 29 -6.70 -5.83 14.42
C ASP A 29 -6.65 -7.06 13.48
N VAL A 30 -5.86 -6.95 12.39
CA VAL A 30 -5.80 -8.05 11.39
C VAL A 30 -5.09 -9.32 11.88
N GLU A 31 -4.40 -9.25 13.03
CA GLU A 31 -3.79 -10.38 13.73
C GLU A 31 -4.68 -10.93 14.84
N GLY A 32 -5.90 -10.37 15.00
CA GLY A 32 -6.90 -10.81 15.98
C GLY A 32 -6.68 -10.27 17.39
N ARG A 33 -5.81 -9.27 17.58
CA ARG A 33 -5.56 -8.64 18.87
C ARG A 33 -6.63 -7.57 19.14
N ASN A 34 -7.16 -7.55 20.36
CA ASN A 34 -8.05 -6.48 20.83
C ASN A 34 -7.19 -5.32 21.36
N VAL A 35 -7.22 -4.20 20.67
CA VAL A 35 -6.45 -3.00 21.02
C VAL A 35 -7.40 -1.89 21.44
N THR A 36 -7.17 -1.35 22.64
CA THR A 36 -7.95 -0.24 23.21
C THR A 36 -7.10 1.00 23.33
N LEU A 37 -7.57 2.11 22.76
CA LEU A 37 -6.99 3.44 22.81
C LEU A 37 -7.89 4.34 23.68
N GLU A 38 -7.31 5.23 24.48
CA GLU A 38 -8.06 6.17 25.33
C GLU A 38 -8.83 7.24 24.51
N GLY A 39 -8.57 7.33 23.21
CA GLY A 39 -9.18 8.25 22.26
C GLY A 39 -8.42 8.23 20.94
N VAL A 40 -8.76 9.16 20.06
CA VAL A 40 -8.05 9.33 18.77
C VAL A 40 -6.61 9.78 19.04
N PRO A 41 -5.59 9.00 18.63
CA PRO A 41 -4.20 9.30 18.94
C PRO A 41 -3.72 10.57 18.25
N SER A 42 -2.99 11.38 19.01
CA SER A 42 -2.31 12.58 18.52
C SER A 42 -0.87 12.29 18.06
N ARG A 43 -0.31 11.13 18.42
CA ARG A 43 1.07 10.72 18.17
C ARG A 43 1.10 9.32 17.60
N VAL A 44 1.48 9.20 16.35
CA VAL A 44 1.46 7.94 15.57
C VAL A 44 2.87 7.61 15.08
N ALA A 45 3.32 6.38 15.32
CA ALA A 45 4.43 5.78 14.60
C ALA A 45 3.86 4.98 13.41
N LEU A 46 4.30 5.29 12.20
CA LEU A 46 3.76 4.68 10.98
C LEU A 46 4.78 3.75 10.33
N GLY A 47 4.39 2.50 10.13
CA GLY A 47 5.14 1.50 9.39
C GLY A 47 5.04 1.68 7.87
N PHE A 48 4.65 0.61 7.18
CA PHE A 48 4.73 0.55 5.72
C PHE A 48 3.60 1.27 4.97
N TYR A 49 2.35 1.20 5.44
CA TYR A 49 1.15 1.59 4.66
C TYR A 49 0.84 3.09 4.70
N TYR A 50 1.78 3.93 4.28
CA TYR A 50 1.66 5.38 4.33
C TYR A 50 0.59 5.95 3.39
N GLU A 51 0.39 5.37 2.19
CA GLU A 51 -0.67 5.83 1.27
C GLU A 51 -2.06 5.54 1.83
N ASP A 52 -2.27 4.33 2.35
CA ASP A 52 -3.55 3.92 2.93
C ASP A 52 -3.85 4.70 4.20
N TYR A 53 -2.80 4.94 5.03
CA TYR A 53 -2.90 5.82 6.18
C TYR A 53 -3.37 7.23 5.78
N LEU A 54 -2.75 7.83 4.76
CA LEU A 54 -3.10 9.17 4.29
C LEU A 54 -4.46 9.20 3.58
N ALA A 55 -4.82 8.15 2.85
CA ALA A 55 -6.13 8.03 2.25
C ALA A 55 -7.25 8.07 3.30
N VAL A 56 -7.04 7.40 4.45
CA VAL A 56 -8.02 7.36 5.55
C VAL A 56 -7.90 8.56 6.47
N ALA A 57 -6.70 8.86 6.98
CA ALA A 57 -6.50 9.92 7.97
C ALA A 57 -6.62 11.34 7.38
N GLY A 58 -6.55 11.46 6.04
CA GLY A 58 -6.52 12.75 5.36
C GLY A 58 -5.19 13.48 5.52
N PRO A 59 -5.06 14.69 4.96
CA PRO A 59 -3.83 15.49 5.06
C PRO A 59 -3.45 15.83 6.50
N GLU A 60 -4.43 15.99 7.40
CA GLU A 60 -4.21 16.27 8.83
C GLU A 60 -3.56 15.08 9.56
N GLY A 61 -3.63 13.87 8.98
CA GLY A 61 -2.95 12.68 9.51
C GLY A 61 -1.43 12.85 9.56
N VAL A 62 -0.84 13.65 8.66
CA VAL A 62 0.61 13.93 8.66
C VAL A 62 1.07 14.63 9.94
N ASP A 63 0.26 15.54 10.48
CA ASP A 63 0.61 16.30 11.69
C ASP A 63 0.63 15.42 12.95
N ARG A 64 0.04 14.23 12.88
CA ARG A 64 0.05 13.24 13.97
C ARG A 64 1.25 12.29 13.91
N LEU A 65 1.99 12.25 12.79
CA LEU A 65 3.15 11.38 12.66
C LEU A 65 4.30 11.90 13.52
N VAL A 66 4.85 11.04 14.37
CA VAL A 66 6.02 11.34 15.21
C VAL A 66 7.25 10.52 14.84
N SER A 67 7.06 9.44 14.09
CA SER A 67 8.12 8.65 13.47
C SER A 67 7.56 7.78 12.35
N LEU A 68 8.42 7.32 11.46
CA LEU A 68 8.02 6.46 10.34
C LEU A 68 9.12 5.45 9.98
N SER A 69 8.74 4.37 9.28
CA SER A 69 9.65 3.50 8.56
C SER A 69 9.95 4.18 7.21
N ARG A 70 11.11 4.85 7.11
CA ARG A 70 11.37 5.78 6.00
C ARG A 70 11.80 5.10 4.71
N ALA A 71 12.66 4.08 4.78
CA ALA A 71 13.26 3.46 3.61
C ALA A 71 12.24 2.95 2.58
N PRO A 72 11.12 2.29 2.94
CA PRO A 72 10.11 1.86 1.99
C PRO A 72 9.48 2.99 1.19
N TRP A 73 9.45 4.19 1.75
CA TRP A 73 8.90 5.37 1.10
C TRP A 73 9.99 6.17 0.37
N ALA A 74 11.04 6.60 1.10
CA ALA A 74 12.04 7.51 0.57
C ALA A 74 13.03 6.83 -0.40
N ASP A 75 13.48 5.60 -0.09
CA ASP A 75 14.55 4.95 -0.86
C ASP A 75 13.99 4.07 -1.98
N TRP A 76 12.84 3.41 -1.74
CA TRP A 76 12.25 2.55 -2.76
C TRP A 76 11.36 3.31 -3.75
N ARG A 77 10.82 4.48 -3.34
CA ARG A 77 9.89 5.31 -4.11
C ARG A 77 10.25 6.79 -4.01
N PRO A 78 11.46 7.18 -4.47
CA PRO A 78 11.97 8.54 -4.28
C PRO A 78 11.17 9.61 -5.02
N GLY A 79 10.56 9.30 -6.16
CA GLY A 79 9.67 10.23 -6.87
C GLY A 79 8.42 10.53 -6.06
N GLN A 80 7.80 9.47 -5.51
CA GLN A 80 6.67 9.60 -4.61
C GLN A 80 7.05 10.39 -3.34
N TRP A 81 8.17 10.02 -2.68
CA TRP A 81 8.68 10.74 -1.51
C TRP A 81 8.85 12.23 -1.79
N LYS A 82 9.44 12.59 -2.92
CA LYS A 82 9.64 13.98 -3.34
C LYS A 82 8.31 14.75 -3.48
N VAL A 83 7.27 14.12 -4.04
CA VAL A 83 5.94 14.75 -4.19
C VAL A 83 5.30 14.98 -2.83
N TYR A 84 5.40 14.00 -1.93
CA TYR A 84 4.81 14.11 -0.59
C TYR A 84 5.58 15.09 0.30
N THR A 85 6.91 15.11 0.26
CA THR A 85 7.71 16.05 1.06
C THR A 85 7.62 17.49 0.55
N ALA A 86 7.41 17.70 -0.76
CA ALA A 86 7.08 19.01 -1.29
C ALA A 86 5.77 19.57 -0.72
N ARG A 87 4.79 18.70 -0.45
CA ARG A 87 3.50 19.06 0.16
C ARG A 87 3.56 19.11 1.68
N PHE A 88 4.37 18.25 2.30
CA PHE A 88 4.51 18.07 3.75
C PHE A 88 6.00 18.00 4.14
N PRO A 89 6.69 19.14 4.19
CA PRO A 89 8.15 19.18 4.46
C PRO A 89 8.55 18.54 5.80
N GLN A 90 7.64 18.52 6.79
CA GLN A 90 7.89 17.91 8.09
C GLN A 90 8.22 16.40 8.02
N LEU A 91 7.80 15.69 6.97
CA LEU A 91 8.10 14.27 6.78
C LEU A 91 9.61 14.00 6.71
N GLU A 92 10.40 14.93 6.14
CA GLU A 92 11.86 14.79 6.03
C GLU A 92 12.58 14.76 7.37
N THR A 93 11.98 15.38 8.39
CA THR A 93 12.59 15.55 9.72
C THR A 93 12.07 14.56 10.75
N LEU A 94 11.06 13.76 10.42
CA LEU A 94 10.55 12.76 11.35
C LEU A 94 11.64 11.72 11.70
N PRO A 95 11.73 11.29 12.96
CA PRO A 95 12.54 10.15 13.36
C PRO A 95 12.23 8.91 12.50
N ASP A 96 13.29 8.19 12.13
CA ASP A 96 13.21 6.93 11.39
C ASP A 96 13.47 5.76 12.34
N PHE A 97 12.57 4.79 12.40
CA PHE A 97 12.78 3.58 13.18
C PHE A 97 13.24 2.38 12.32
N GLY A 98 13.63 2.65 11.07
CA GLY A 98 14.16 1.63 10.17
C GLY A 98 13.08 0.79 9.50
N ASP A 99 13.51 -0.28 8.85
CA ASP A 99 12.69 -1.14 7.99
C ASP A 99 12.96 -2.62 8.24
N ALA A 100 11.89 -3.42 8.25
CA ALA A 100 11.95 -4.87 8.52
C ALA A 100 12.63 -5.66 7.39
N ASP A 101 12.39 -5.32 6.12
CA ASP A 101 12.96 -6.03 4.98
C ASP A 101 14.48 -5.80 4.85
N SER A 102 14.94 -4.64 5.32
CA SER A 102 16.38 -4.28 5.38
C SER A 102 17.05 -4.69 6.69
N ASN A 103 16.34 -5.34 7.61
CA ASN A 103 16.81 -5.70 8.97
C ASN A 103 17.34 -4.49 9.77
N THR A 104 16.77 -3.32 9.56
CA THR A 104 17.15 -2.08 10.27
C THR A 104 16.07 -1.60 11.25
N PHE A 105 14.94 -2.31 11.36
CA PHE A 105 13.86 -1.96 12.28
C PHE A 105 14.37 -1.91 13.73
N SER A 106 14.24 -0.76 14.38
CA SER A 106 14.64 -0.53 15.78
C SER A 106 13.44 -0.24 16.67
N VAL A 107 13.15 -1.19 17.55
CA VAL A 107 12.12 -1.05 18.60
C VAL A 107 12.45 0.13 19.52
N GLU A 108 13.73 0.32 19.86
CA GLU A 108 14.19 1.41 20.72
C GLU A 108 13.96 2.78 20.06
N ALA A 109 14.24 2.92 18.76
CA ALA A 109 14.00 4.17 18.02
C ALA A 109 12.51 4.49 17.95
N LEU A 110 11.65 3.49 17.72
CA LEU A 110 10.21 3.63 17.74
C LEU A 110 9.74 4.14 19.13
N ILE A 111 10.15 3.48 20.21
CA ILE A 111 9.78 3.86 21.59
C ILE A 111 10.29 5.28 21.93
N ALA A 112 11.51 5.62 21.50
CA ALA A 112 12.09 6.94 21.74
C ALA A 112 11.30 8.08 21.12
N SER A 113 10.55 7.84 20.04
CA SER A 113 9.66 8.83 19.42
C SER A 113 8.37 9.06 20.21
N LYS A 114 8.09 8.25 21.23
CA LYS A 114 6.94 8.33 22.16
C LYS A 114 5.60 8.43 21.44
N PRO A 115 5.24 7.53 20.54
CA PRO A 115 3.92 7.48 19.97
C PRO A 115 2.90 6.95 20.99
N GLU A 116 1.62 7.25 20.78
CA GLU A 116 0.50 6.62 21.50
C GLU A 116 0.13 5.28 20.84
N VAL A 117 0.30 5.21 19.51
CA VAL A 117 0.04 4.02 18.71
C VAL A 117 1.13 3.81 17.65
N ALA A 118 1.54 2.57 17.45
CA ALA A 118 2.34 2.13 16.32
C ALA A 118 1.43 1.35 15.35
N ILE A 119 1.27 1.85 14.13
CA ILE A 119 0.51 1.19 13.05
C ILE A 119 1.52 0.43 12.20
N LEU A 120 1.50 -0.88 12.28
CA LEU A 120 2.47 -1.78 11.65
C LEU A 120 1.79 -2.77 10.70
N SER A 121 2.59 -3.41 9.85
CA SER A 121 2.15 -4.55 9.04
C SER A 121 2.45 -5.87 9.75
N PRO A 122 1.77 -6.99 9.38
CA PRO A 122 2.05 -8.31 9.96
C PRO A 122 3.49 -8.78 9.76
N TRP A 123 4.16 -8.41 8.66
CA TRP A 123 5.57 -8.80 8.50
C TRP A 123 6.51 -7.94 9.35
N GLN A 124 6.14 -6.69 9.68
CA GLN A 124 6.92 -5.87 10.62
C GLN A 124 6.77 -6.40 12.05
N THR A 125 5.55 -6.75 12.49
CA THR A 125 5.34 -7.40 13.78
C THR A 125 6.05 -8.75 13.86
N ALA A 126 6.02 -9.55 12.79
CA ALA A 126 6.74 -10.82 12.70
C ALA A 126 8.27 -10.64 12.75
N ALA A 127 8.81 -9.59 12.12
CA ALA A 127 10.25 -9.32 12.11
C ALA A 127 10.80 -8.97 13.49
N ILE A 128 10.05 -8.21 14.30
CA ILE A 128 10.43 -7.88 15.69
C ILE A 128 10.03 -8.98 16.68
N GLY A 129 9.12 -9.87 16.28
CA GLY A 129 8.60 -10.98 17.08
C GLY A 129 7.79 -10.54 18.30
N GLU A 130 7.19 -11.52 18.99
CA GLU A 130 6.42 -11.26 20.22
C GLU A 130 7.22 -10.44 21.27
N PRO A 131 8.53 -10.69 21.50
CA PRO A 131 9.29 -9.89 22.47
C PRO A 131 9.38 -8.40 22.09
N GLY A 132 9.55 -8.08 20.80
CA GLY A 132 9.60 -6.70 20.33
C GLY A 132 8.25 -5.99 20.48
N VAL A 133 7.15 -6.67 20.14
CA VAL A 133 5.79 -6.14 20.36
C VAL A 133 5.55 -5.90 21.85
N ALA A 134 5.88 -6.87 22.71
CA ALA A 134 5.71 -6.73 24.16
C ALA A 134 6.56 -5.59 24.74
N GLN A 135 7.76 -5.33 24.21
CA GLN A 135 8.61 -4.21 24.61
C GLN A 135 7.97 -2.85 24.26
N ILE A 136 7.37 -2.74 23.07
CA ILE A 136 6.63 -1.55 22.65
C ILE A 136 5.43 -1.32 23.58
N GLU A 137 4.64 -2.35 23.84
CA GLU A 137 3.45 -2.28 24.69
C GLU A 137 3.80 -1.98 26.16
N ALA A 138 4.90 -2.52 26.68
CA ALA A 138 5.41 -2.21 28.01
C ALA A 138 5.83 -0.74 28.18
N ALA A 139 6.17 -0.06 27.09
CA ALA A 139 6.41 1.38 27.05
C ALA A 139 5.11 2.22 27.02
N GLY A 140 3.94 1.58 27.07
CA GLY A 140 2.62 2.24 27.03
C GLY A 140 2.12 2.54 25.61
N ILE A 141 2.79 2.06 24.59
CA ILE A 141 2.45 2.29 23.18
C ILE A 141 1.54 1.15 22.70
N LYS A 142 0.42 1.47 22.07
CA LYS A 142 -0.47 0.46 21.49
C LYS A 142 0.06 0.03 20.12
N VAL A 143 0.02 -1.27 19.81
CA VAL A 143 0.39 -1.79 18.50
C VAL A 143 -0.87 -2.23 17.77
N VAL A 144 -1.11 -1.68 16.58
CA VAL A 144 -2.24 -2.00 15.70
C VAL A 144 -1.70 -2.54 14.38
N ALA A 145 -2.05 -3.76 14.01
CA ALA A 145 -1.70 -4.33 12.73
C ALA A 145 -2.78 -4.09 11.67
N ILE A 146 -2.34 -3.69 10.47
CA ILE A 146 -3.18 -3.57 9.27
C ILE A 146 -2.50 -4.30 8.11
N ASP A 147 -3.27 -4.86 7.17
CA ASP A 147 -2.75 -5.72 6.11
C ASP A 147 -3.42 -5.47 4.76
N TYR A 148 -2.69 -4.79 3.87
CA TYR A 148 -3.04 -4.67 2.46
C TYR A 148 -2.19 -5.60 1.56
N ASN A 149 -1.23 -6.35 2.14
CA ASN A 149 -0.39 -7.30 1.40
C ASN A 149 -1.07 -8.65 1.17
N ALA A 150 -2.08 -8.99 1.95
CA ALA A 150 -2.85 -10.22 1.77
C ALA A 150 -3.61 -10.25 0.44
N GLN A 151 -3.90 -9.10 -0.16
CA GLN A 151 -4.61 -8.92 -1.44
C GLN A 151 -5.94 -9.66 -1.51
N THR A 152 -6.66 -9.62 -0.41
CA THR A 152 -8.02 -10.12 -0.28
C THR A 152 -8.94 -8.96 0.06
N LEU A 153 -10.14 -8.97 -0.52
CA LEU A 153 -11.16 -7.96 -0.25
C LEU A 153 -11.40 -7.79 1.26
N GLU A 154 -11.53 -8.92 1.98
CA GLU A 154 -11.79 -8.91 3.44
C GLU A 154 -10.70 -8.15 4.22
N LYS A 155 -9.42 -8.44 3.96
CA LYS A 155 -8.29 -7.81 4.66
C LYS A 155 -8.16 -6.32 4.34
N HIS A 156 -8.39 -5.93 3.08
CA HIS A 156 -8.39 -4.53 2.69
C HIS A 156 -9.51 -3.76 3.40
N LEU A 157 -10.74 -4.26 3.38
CA LEU A 157 -11.87 -3.62 4.05
C LEU A 157 -11.67 -3.54 5.58
N LEU A 158 -11.18 -4.63 6.19
CA LEU A 158 -10.90 -4.67 7.62
C LEU A 158 -9.83 -3.65 8.00
N SER A 159 -8.70 -3.63 7.30
CA SER A 159 -7.59 -2.69 7.55
C SER A 159 -8.04 -1.22 7.40
N THR A 160 -8.85 -0.93 6.38
CA THR A 160 -9.39 0.40 6.15
C THR A 160 -10.30 0.86 7.29
N ARG A 161 -11.20 -0.02 7.76
CA ARG A 161 -12.10 0.27 8.88
C ARG A 161 -11.35 0.42 10.21
N ILE A 162 -10.31 -0.40 10.44
CA ILE A 162 -9.41 -0.26 11.59
C ILE A 162 -8.74 1.12 11.59
N LEU A 163 -8.14 1.50 10.46
CA LEU A 163 -7.54 2.83 10.31
C LEU A 163 -8.56 3.94 10.56
N GLY A 164 -9.77 3.82 10.02
CA GLY A 164 -10.86 4.79 10.22
C GLY A 164 -11.21 4.95 11.69
N ALA A 165 -11.35 3.86 12.42
CA ALA A 165 -11.66 3.89 13.85
C ALA A 165 -10.49 4.51 14.64
N VAL A 166 -9.26 4.04 14.42
CA VAL A 166 -8.04 4.52 15.11
C VAL A 166 -7.81 6.01 14.84
N MET A 167 -7.97 6.46 13.60
CA MET A 167 -7.70 7.86 13.22
C MET A 167 -8.89 8.79 13.41
N GLY A 168 -10.03 8.30 13.90
CA GLY A 168 -11.25 9.10 14.10
C GLY A 168 -11.90 9.54 12.78
N GLN A 169 -11.75 8.74 11.72
CA GLN A 169 -12.28 9.00 10.38
C GLN A 169 -13.16 7.85 9.86
N PRO A 170 -14.14 7.37 10.64
CA PRO A 170 -14.90 6.17 10.27
C PRO A 170 -15.74 6.35 8.99
N GLU A 171 -16.29 7.54 8.75
CA GLU A 171 -17.09 7.83 7.55
C GLU A 171 -16.22 7.80 6.28
N ARG A 172 -15.06 8.45 6.33
CA ARG A 172 -14.09 8.46 5.23
C ARG A 172 -13.54 7.07 4.93
N ALA A 173 -13.26 6.28 5.96
CA ALA A 173 -12.85 4.90 5.83
C ALA A 173 -13.94 4.04 5.18
N GLU A 174 -15.21 4.26 5.54
CA GLU A 174 -16.32 3.52 4.94
C GLU A 174 -16.58 3.93 3.49
N ASP A 175 -16.35 5.19 3.12
CA ASP A 175 -16.42 5.63 1.70
C ASP A 175 -15.32 4.94 0.86
N LEU A 176 -14.09 4.88 1.38
CA LEU A 176 -12.98 4.16 0.77
C LEU A 176 -13.26 2.65 0.65
N ALA A 177 -13.76 2.05 1.73
CA ALA A 177 -14.10 0.63 1.77
C ALA A 177 -15.18 0.29 0.72
N ARG A 178 -16.25 1.07 0.65
CA ARG A 178 -17.33 0.89 -0.34
C ARG A 178 -16.83 1.08 -1.78
N MET A 179 -15.99 2.08 -2.02
CA MET A 179 -15.39 2.30 -3.35
C MET A 179 -14.56 1.08 -3.77
N TYR A 180 -13.66 0.61 -2.87
CA TYR A 180 -12.79 -0.54 -3.15
C TYR A 180 -13.60 -1.82 -3.38
N GLU A 181 -14.61 -2.09 -2.54
CA GLU A 181 -15.51 -3.22 -2.67
C GLU A 181 -16.26 -3.20 -4.01
N ALA A 182 -16.82 -2.04 -4.39
CA ALA A 182 -17.54 -1.89 -5.65
C ALA A 182 -16.63 -2.12 -6.87
N LYS A 183 -15.40 -1.59 -6.86
CA LYS A 183 -14.42 -1.78 -7.95
C LYS A 183 -13.96 -3.23 -8.06
N THR A 184 -13.69 -3.88 -6.93
CA THR A 184 -13.30 -5.29 -6.88
C THR A 184 -14.44 -6.20 -7.35
N LYS A 185 -15.67 -5.94 -6.90
CA LYS A 185 -16.86 -6.71 -7.30
C LYS A 185 -17.15 -6.56 -8.80
N ASP A 186 -17.15 -5.33 -9.33
CA ASP A 186 -17.31 -5.09 -10.77
C ASP A 186 -16.25 -5.85 -11.58
N THR A 187 -14.99 -5.84 -11.12
CA THR A 187 -13.91 -6.55 -11.79
C THR A 187 -14.16 -8.07 -11.80
N THR A 188 -14.46 -8.66 -10.66
CA THR A 188 -14.67 -10.11 -10.54
C THR A 188 -15.93 -10.59 -11.26
N GLU A 189 -17.00 -9.80 -11.26
CA GLU A 189 -18.24 -10.11 -11.99
C GLU A 189 -18.02 -10.08 -13.52
N ARG A 190 -17.29 -9.07 -14.03
CA ARG A 190 -16.93 -9.00 -15.47
C ARG A 190 -16.05 -10.18 -15.88
N VAL A 191 -15.06 -10.54 -15.06
CA VAL A 191 -14.20 -11.72 -15.29
C VAL A 191 -15.03 -13.00 -15.31
N ALA A 192 -15.92 -13.19 -14.33
CA ALA A 192 -16.78 -14.36 -14.26
C ALA A 192 -17.70 -14.48 -15.48
N ASN A 193 -18.28 -13.38 -15.93
CA ASN A 193 -19.17 -13.32 -17.10
C ASN A 193 -18.41 -13.55 -18.40
N ALA A 194 -17.14 -13.13 -18.51
CA ALA A 194 -16.30 -13.37 -19.70
C ALA A 194 -15.81 -14.82 -19.77
N GLY A 195 -15.83 -15.55 -18.67
CA GLY A 195 -15.31 -16.92 -18.57
C GLY A 195 -13.78 -16.96 -18.48
N ALA A 196 -13.19 -18.16 -18.57
CA ALA A 196 -11.75 -18.31 -18.46
C ALA A 196 -11.02 -17.71 -19.68
N SER A 197 -10.08 -16.79 -19.47
CA SER A 197 -9.26 -16.22 -20.54
C SER A 197 -8.32 -17.26 -21.16
N GLY A 198 -7.90 -18.26 -20.38
CA GLY A 198 -6.88 -19.23 -20.76
C GLY A 198 -5.47 -18.63 -20.95
N LYS A 199 -5.33 -17.29 -20.81
CA LYS A 199 -4.06 -16.59 -21.05
C LYS A 199 -3.07 -16.81 -19.91
N LYS A 200 -1.83 -17.14 -20.29
CA LYS A 200 -0.69 -17.25 -19.40
C LYS A 200 -0.05 -15.89 -19.18
N VAL A 201 0.18 -15.56 -17.91
CA VAL A 201 0.75 -14.28 -17.47
C VAL A 201 2.12 -14.51 -16.85
N TYR A 202 3.11 -13.80 -17.34
CA TYR A 202 4.41 -13.66 -16.70
C TYR A 202 4.52 -12.27 -16.10
N VAL A 203 4.83 -12.16 -14.81
CA VAL A 203 5.17 -10.91 -14.15
C VAL A 203 6.62 -10.94 -13.70
N GLU A 204 7.33 -9.84 -13.92
CA GLU A 204 8.73 -9.69 -13.51
C GLU A 204 8.95 -8.34 -12.82
N LEU A 205 9.65 -8.36 -11.68
CA LEU A 205 10.18 -7.15 -11.06
C LEU A 205 11.30 -6.61 -11.95
N ALA A 206 11.00 -5.60 -12.75
CA ALA A 206 11.82 -5.12 -13.86
C ALA A 206 12.92 -4.15 -13.40
N GLN A 207 13.73 -4.56 -12.41
CA GLN A 207 14.78 -3.73 -11.80
C GLN A 207 16.21 -4.04 -12.30
N LYS A 208 16.40 -5.17 -13.00
CA LYS A 208 17.74 -5.67 -13.38
C LYS A 208 18.10 -5.43 -14.84
N GLY A 209 17.15 -4.90 -15.62
CA GLY A 209 17.32 -4.71 -17.06
C GLY A 209 17.20 -6.00 -17.90
N PRO A 210 17.41 -5.90 -19.22
CA PRO A 210 17.22 -7.03 -20.12
C PRO A 210 18.25 -8.16 -19.96
N GLY A 211 19.41 -7.90 -19.36
CA GLY A 211 20.49 -8.88 -19.22
C GLY A 211 20.27 -9.94 -18.14
N GLU A 212 19.34 -9.72 -17.21
CA GLU A 212 19.09 -10.63 -16.09
C GLU A 212 17.60 -10.76 -15.79
N ILE A 213 17.14 -11.98 -15.50
CA ILE A 213 15.76 -12.23 -15.07
C ILE A 213 15.57 -11.71 -13.64
N GLY A 214 14.58 -10.85 -13.47
CA GLY A 214 14.16 -10.36 -12.15
C GLY A 214 13.27 -11.36 -11.41
N ASN A 215 12.87 -11.00 -10.20
CA ASN A 215 11.97 -11.82 -9.42
C ASN A 215 10.56 -11.82 -10.02
N SER A 216 9.92 -12.98 -10.02
CA SER A 216 8.50 -13.17 -10.25
C SER A 216 7.80 -13.55 -8.94
N TYR A 217 6.50 -13.76 -8.98
CA TYR A 217 5.67 -13.94 -7.78
C TYR A 217 4.83 -15.21 -7.90
N GLY A 218 5.08 -16.18 -7.02
CA GLY A 218 4.32 -17.43 -6.95
C GLY A 218 3.07 -17.33 -6.08
N LYS A 219 3.12 -16.45 -5.06
CA LYS A 219 2.04 -16.22 -4.10
C LYS A 219 2.07 -14.78 -3.58
N GLY A 220 0.89 -14.22 -3.30
CA GLY A 220 0.74 -12.84 -2.82
C GLY A 220 1.17 -11.79 -3.85
N MET A 221 1.15 -10.52 -3.47
CA MET A 221 1.55 -9.40 -4.34
C MET A 221 0.94 -9.52 -5.75
N TRP A 222 1.74 -9.41 -6.81
CA TRP A 222 1.24 -9.54 -8.19
C TRP A 222 0.61 -10.89 -8.50
N ALA A 223 1.03 -11.98 -7.83
CA ALA A 223 0.38 -13.27 -8.00
C ALA A 223 -1.07 -13.23 -7.50
N GLY A 224 -1.35 -12.59 -6.37
CA GLY A 224 -2.70 -12.40 -5.86
C GLY A 224 -3.57 -11.58 -6.81
N VAL A 225 -3.03 -10.51 -7.39
CA VAL A 225 -3.74 -9.67 -8.37
C VAL A 225 -4.05 -10.45 -9.66
N ILE A 226 -3.08 -11.23 -10.18
CA ILE A 226 -3.28 -12.09 -11.36
C ILE A 226 -4.34 -13.15 -11.08
N ASP A 227 -4.31 -13.79 -9.90
CA ASP A 227 -5.30 -14.80 -9.50
C ASP A 227 -6.71 -14.19 -9.39
N LEU A 228 -6.84 -12.97 -8.82
CA LEU A 228 -8.12 -12.24 -8.69
C LEU A 228 -8.82 -12.05 -10.05
N VAL A 229 -8.04 -11.79 -11.10
CA VAL A 229 -8.57 -11.57 -12.46
C VAL A 229 -8.52 -12.82 -13.35
N GLY A 230 -8.31 -14.00 -12.77
CA GLY A 230 -8.38 -15.29 -13.50
C GLY A 230 -7.27 -15.51 -14.53
N GLY A 231 -6.13 -14.85 -14.37
CA GLY A 231 -4.95 -15.08 -15.20
C GLY A 231 -4.20 -16.35 -14.77
N GLN A 232 -3.59 -17.05 -15.73
CA GLN A 232 -2.74 -18.22 -15.46
C GLN A 232 -1.31 -17.74 -15.15
N ASN A 233 -1.01 -17.49 -13.88
CA ASN A 233 0.32 -17.08 -13.44
C ASN A 233 1.33 -18.23 -13.65
N ILE A 234 2.33 -18.04 -14.54
CA ILE A 234 3.33 -19.09 -14.84
C ILE A 234 4.28 -19.35 -13.65
N ALA A 235 4.41 -18.43 -12.70
CA ALA A 235 5.25 -18.61 -11.51
C ALA A 235 4.58 -19.43 -10.41
N LYS A 236 3.25 -19.64 -10.49
CA LYS A 236 2.47 -20.36 -9.48
C LYS A 236 2.92 -21.82 -9.37
N GLY A 237 3.32 -22.23 -8.17
CA GLY A 237 3.84 -23.57 -7.90
C GLY A 237 5.31 -23.79 -8.34
N GLN A 238 5.96 -22.79 -8.94
CA GLN A 238 7.39 -22.83 -9.30
C GLN A 238 8.25 -22.10 -8.26
N ILE A 239 7.70 -21.06 -7.65
CA ILE A 239 8.30 -20.28 -6.58
C ILE A 239 7.30 -20.24 -5.42
N GLU A 240 7.78 -20.32 -4.20
CA GLU A 240 6.91 -20.32 -3.03
C GLU A 240 6.24 -18.93 -2.85
N ASN A 241 7.04 -17.88 -2.71
CA ASN A 241 6.56 -16.51 -2.55
C ASN A 241 7.02 -15.63 -3.73
N TRP A 242 8.31 -15.30 -3.78
CA TRP A 242 8.93 -14.50 -4.83
C TRP A 242 10.36 -14.95 -5.09
N GLY A 243 10.80 -14.83 -6.34
CA GLY A 243 12.12 -15.26 -6.78
C GLY A 243 12.22 -15.27 -8.31
N PRO A 244 13.41 -15.44 -8.88
CA PRO A 244 13.56 -15.54 -10.34
C PRO A 244 13.09 -16.91 -10.84
N LEU A 245 12.50 -16.91 -12.04
CA LEU A 245 12.31 -18.12 -12.86
C LEU A 245 13.54 -18.31 -13.76
N SER A 246 13.81 -19.55 -14.22
CA SER A 246 14.85 -19.72 -15.24
C SER A 246 14.38 -19.14 -16.59
N PRO A 247 15.31 -18.57 -17.40
CA PRO A 247 14.98 -18.06 -18.74
C PRO A 247 14.31 -19.11 -19.62
N GLU A 248 14.80 -20.34 -19.57
CA GLU A 248 14.28 -21.46 -20.36
C GLU A 248 12.87 -21.83 -19.94
N TYR A 249 12.56 -21.75 -18.64
CA TYR A 249 11.21 -22.00 -18.14
C TYR A 249 10.24 -20.94 -18.67
N VAL A 250 10.59 -19.64 -18.56
CA VAL A 250 9.75 -18.55 -19.08
C VAL A 250 9.47 -18.76 -20.56
N ILE A 251 10.49 -19.08 -21.37
CA ILE A 251 10.35 -19.35 -22.81
C ILE A 251 9.44 -20.58 -23.05
N SER A 252 9.63 -21.66 -22.31
CA SER A 252 8.84 -22.89 -22.47
C SER A 252 7.36 -22.69 -22.16
N GLN A 253 7.05 -21.75 -21.24
CA GLN A 253 5.65 -21.46 -20.88
C GLN A 253 4.90 -20.66 -21.93
N GLN A 254 5.59 -19.98 -22.86
CA GLN A 254 4.98 -19.18 -23.92
C GLN A 254 3.91 -18.23 -23.38
N PRO A 255 4.26 -17.26 -22.48
CA PRO A 255 3.28 -16.34 -21.90
C PRO A 255 2.57 -15.52 -22.98
N ASP A 256 1.25 -15.33 -22.78
CA ASP A 256 0.39 -14.50 -23.63
C ASP A 256 0.45 -13.02 -23.23
N VAL A 257 0.76 -12.75 -21.96
CA VAL A 257 0.88 -11.41 -21.39
C VAL A 257 2.14 -11.34 -20.54
N ILE A 258 2.93 -10.29 -20.71
CA ILE A 258 4.09 -9.97 -19.89
C ILE A 258 3.83 -8.67 -19.12
N LEU A 259 4.01 -8.71 -17.79
CA LEU A 259 3.90 -7.57 -16.90
C LEU A 259 5.31 -7.23 -16.37
N LEU A 260 5.82 -6.07 -16.72
CA LEU A 260 7.07 -5.53 -16.21
C LEU A 260 6.75 -4.59 -15.04
N ALA A 261 6.90 -5.10 -13.83
CA ALA A 261 6.65 -4.35 -12.62
C ALA A 261 7.83 -3.39 -12.36
N GLY A 262 7.63 -2.13 -12.69
CA GLY A 262 8.62 -1.05 -12.57
C GLY A 262 8.40 -0.21 -11.31
N SER A 263 9.42 0.50 -10.88
CA SER A 263 9.34 1.49 -9.79
C SER A 263 10.39 2.59 -10.01
N GLU A 264 10.48 3.50 -9.07
CA GLU A 264 11.32 4.71 -9.15
C GLU A 264 12.75 4.47 -8.61
N TRP A 265 13.31 3.27 -8.77
CA TRP A 265 14.57 2.88 -8.14
C TRP A 265 15.74 3.79 -8.51
N LEU A 266 16.40 4.31 -7.49
CA LEU A 266 17.67 5.00 -7.64
C LEU A 266 18.80 4.01 -8.02
N ASN A 267 19.76 4.48 -8.80
CA ASN A 267 20.97 3.71 -9.16
C ASN A 267 20.71 2.39 -9.91
N LYS A 268 19.58 2.29 -10.62
CA LYS A 268 19.22 1.16 -11.48
C LYS A 268 18.93 1.64 -12.90
N PRO A 269 19.96 2.02 -13.68
CA PRO A 269 19.79 2.66 -14.99
C PRO A 269 19.10 1.79 -16.02
N GLU A 270 19.14 0.46 -15.84
CA GLU A 270 18.53 -0.50 -16.77
C GLU A 270 17.11 -0.92 -16.36
N ALA A 271 16.61 -0.42 -15.22
CA ALA A 271 15.27 -0.75 -14.75
C ALA A 271 14.19 -0.07 -15.60
N VAL A 272 13.01 -0.67 -15.65
CA VAL A 272 11.79 0.01 -16.09
C VAL A 272 11.34 0.95 -14.98
N LEU A 273 11.51 2.25 -15.19
CA LEU A 273 11.12 3.26 -14.22
C LEU A 273 9.66 3.65 -14.43
N LEU A 274 8.85 3.43 -13.42
CA LEU A 274 7.43 3.77 -13.38
C LEU A 274 7.10 4.40 -12.03
N GLY A 275 6.04 5.18 -11.98
CA GLY A 275 5.59 5.87 -10.79
C GLY A 275 5.62 7.39 -10.95
N PHE A 276 5.72 8.07 -9.83
CA PHE A 276 5.66 9.53 -9.77
C PHE A 276 6.83 10.20 -10.50
N GLY A 277 6.49 11.18 -11.35
CA GLY A 277 7.46 12.00 -12.08
C GLY A 277 8.27 11.24 -13.14
N GLN A 278 7.86 10.00 -13.48
CA GLN A 278 8.54 9.22 -14.51
C GLN A 278 8.06 9.60 -15.92
N ASP A 279 8.95 9.46 -16.89
CA ASP A 279 8.74 9.84 -18.30
C ASP A 279 8.25 8.63 -19.12
N ALA A 280 7.22 8.85 -19.93
CA ALA A 280 6.61 7.80 -20.74
C ALA A 280 7.55 7.24 -21.82
N ALA A 281 8.32 8.11 -22.50
CA ALA A 281 9.22 7.69 -23.57
C ALA A 281 10.38 6.86 -23.01
N ALA A 282 10.93 7.26 -21.85
CA ALA A 282 11.96 6.48 -21.15
C ALA A 282 11.44 5.12 -20.70
N ALA A 283 10.20 5.04 -20.18
CA ALA A 283 9.58 3.78 -19.82
C ALA A 283 9.42 2.86 -21.05
N GLN A 284 8.94 3.38 -22.18
CA GLN A 284 8.81 2.64 -23.44
C GLN A 284 10.16 2.10 -23.94
N GLU A 285 11.21 2.93 -23.91
CA GLU A 285 12.56 2.49 -24.32
C GLU A 285 13.06 1.32 -23.47
N LYS A 286 12.92 1.41 -22.16
CA LYS A 286 13.34 0.33 -21.24
C LYS A 286 12.48 -0.92 -21.41
N MET A 287 11.18 -0.81 -21.55
CA MET A 287 10.29 -1.96 -21.81
C MET A 287 10.64 -2.66 -23.13
N ALA A 288 10.91 -1.88 -24.20
CA ALA A 288 11.33 -2.43 -25.48
C ALA A 288 12.63 -3.24 -25.37
N ALA A 289 13.60 -2.75 -24.57
CA ALA A 289 14.85 -3.49 -24.33
C ALA A 289 14.62 -4.89 -23.72
N TYR A 290 13.64 -5.05 -22.82
CA TYR A 290 13.29 -6.38 -22.27
C TYR A 290 12.85 -7.36 -23.35
N THR A 291 12.16 -6.93 -24.39
CA THR A 291 11.69 -7.81 -25.48
C THR A 291 12.82 -8.34 -26.35
N THR A 292 14.02 -7.74 -26.28
CA THR A 292 15.21 -8.19 -27.05
C THR A 292 15.96 -9.36 -26.42
N ARG A 293 15.52 -9.85 -25.27
CA ARG A 293 16.13 -11.02 -24.60
C ARG A 293 16.14 -12.24 -25.52
N ALA A 294 17.17 -13.06 -25.39
CA ALA A 294 17.28 -14.29 -26.19
C ALA A 294 16.02 -15.17 -26.05
N GLY A 295 15.41 -15.52 -27.16
CA GLY A 295 14.19 -16.35 -27.24
C GLY A 295 12.88 -15.60 -26.96
N TRP A 296 12.90 -14.31 -26.61
CA TRP A 296 11.68 -13.56 -26.31
C TRP A 296 10.95 -13.06 -27.56
N ALA A 297 11.67 -12.85 -28.68
CA ALA A 297 11.06 -12.41 -29.93
C ALA A 297 9.95 -13.37 -30.43
N ASP A 298 10.02 -14.63 -30.01
CA ASP A 298 9.05 -15.67 -30.39
C ASP A 298 7.90 -15.86 -29.40
N LEU A 299 7.95 -15.22 -28.25
CA LEU A 299 6.87 -15.30 -27.25
C LEU A 299 5.57 -14.68 -27.78
N PRO A 300 4.41 -15.31 -27.54
CA PRO A 300 3.11 -14.76 -27.93
C PRO A 300 2.93 -13.31 -27.45
N ALA A 301 3.25 -13.02 -26.19
CA ALA A 301 3.15 -11.68 -25.61
C ALA A 301 3.96 -10.63 -26.41
N VAL A 302 5.15 -10.97 -26.88
CA VAL A 302 6.00 -10.03 -27.65
C VAL A 302 5.46 -9.86 -29.07
N LYS A 303 5.10 -10.96 -29.77
CA LYS A 303 4.52 -10.92 -31.10
C LYS A 303 3.21 -10.15 -31.19
N MET A 304 2.37 -10.28 -30.16
CA MET A 304 1.05 -9.63 -30.06
C MET A 304 1.11 -8.26 -29.40
N ARG A 305 2.32 -7.81 -28.98
CA ARG A 305 2.53 -6.57 -28.21
C ARG A 305 1.70 -6.52 -26.92
N GLU A 306 1.57 -7.66 -26.24
CA GLU A 306 0.90 -7.76 -24.93
C GLU A 306 1.93 -7.69 -23.79
N VAL A 307 2.77 -6.64 -23.84
CA VAL A 307 3.78 -6.31 -22.82
C VAL A 307 3.37 -5.01 -22.16
N TYR A 308 3.26 -5.05 -20.84
CA TYR A 308 2.76 -3.94 -20.03
C TYR A 308 3.77 -3.55 -18.95
N GLY A 309 3.95 -2.26 -18.74
CA GLY A 309 4.59 -1.70 -17.55
C GLY A 309 3.53 -1.44 -16.48
N ILE A 310 3.74 -1.92 -15.27
CA ILE A 310 2.87 -1.70 -14.11
C ILE A 310 3.69 -1.17 -12.93
N TYR A 311 3.18 -0.15 -12.25
CA TYR A 311 3.91 0.44 -11.12
C TYR A 311 3.92 -0.49 -9.91
N HIS A 312 5.10 -0.95 -9.51
CA HIS A 312 5.26 -1.91 -8.40
C HIS A 312 4.78 -1.35 -7.06
N GLY A 313 4.86 -0.04 -6.87
CA GLY A 313 4.34 0.63 -5.68
C GLY A 313 2.82 0.55 -5.52
N GLY A 314 2.09 0.26 -6.60
CA GLY A 314 0.63 0.21 -6.61
C GLY A 314 0.02 -1.12 -6.16
N ASN A 315 0.80 -2.15 -5.88
CA ASN A 315 0.26 -3.31 -5.20
C ASN A 315 0.33 -3.12 -3.68
N ARG A 316 -0.47 -3.83 -2.90
CA ARG A 316 -0.52 -3.72 -1.43
C ARG A 316 -1.04 -2.37 -0.93
N THR A 317 -1.98 -1.78 -1.65
CA THR A 317 -2.64 -0.52 -1.30
C THR A 317 -4.12 -0.56 -1.70
N LEU A 318 -4.91 0.40 -1.23
CA LEU A 318 -6.30 0.58 -1.67
C LEU A 318 -6.42 1.00 -3.14
N SER A 319 -5.32 1.37 -3.80
CA SER A 319 -5.31 1.67 -5.23
C SER A 319 -5.00 0.46 -6.11
N ASP A 320 -4.76 -0.73 -5.54
CA ASP A 320 -4.39 -1.93 -6.31
C ASP A 320 -5.50 -2.43 -7.24
N PHE A 321 -6.77 -2.05 -7.00
CA PHE A 321 -7.87 -2.31 -7.91
C PHE A 321 -7.62 -1.78 -9.34
N VAL A 322 -6.89 -0.66 -9.45
CA VAL A 322 -6.54 -0.07 -10.76
C VAL A 322 -5.67 -1.04 -11.58
N TYR A 323 -4.69 -1.65 -10.93
CA TYR A 323 -3.79 -2.63 -11.58
C TYR A 323 -4.50 -3.96 -11.86
N ALA A 324 -5.39 -4.39 -10.97
CA ALA A 324 -6.26 -5.53 -11.23
C ALA A 324 -7.11 -5.30 -12.50
N ARG A 325 -7.69 -4.12 -12.65
CA ARG A 325 -8.49 -3.74 -13.83
C ARG A 325 -7.63 -3.58 -15.10
N ALA A 326 -6.41 -3.08 -14.97
CA ALA A 326 -5.46 -3.03 -16.09
C ALA A 326 -5.07 -4.43 -16.58
N ILE A 327 -4.77 -5.35 -15.67
CA ILE A 327 -4.47 -6.75 -16.01
C ILE A 327 -5.72 -7.44 -16.56
N ALA A 328 -6.89 -7.21 -15.97
CA ALA A 328 -8.15 -7.73 -16.50
C ALA A 328 -8.42 -7.25 -17.95
N LYS A 329 -8.15 -5.98 -18.26
CA LYS A 329 -8.26 -5.43 -19.62
C LYS A 329 -7.32 -6.12 -20.62
N ALA A 330 -6.09 -6.48 -20.21
CA ALA A 330 -5.17 -7.25 -21.04
C ALA A 330 -5.67 -8.70 -21.29
N LEU A 331 -6.33 -9.29 -20.28
CA LEU A 331 -6.86 -10.66 -20.39
C LEU A 331 -8.20 -10.72 -21.13
N TYR A 332 -9.07 -9.73 -20.94
CA TYR A 332 -10.46 -9.66 -21.41
C TYR A 332 -10.76 -8.29 -22.05
N PRO A 333 -10.12 -7.95 -23.19
CA PRO A 333 -10.20 -6.58 -23.75
C PRO A 333 -11.63 -6.11 -24.01
N ASP A 334 -12.53 -6.99 -24.47
CA ASP A 334 -13.91 -6.63 -24.76
C ASP A 334 -14.72 -6.35 -23.49
N ALA A 335 -14.54 -7.15 -22.43
CA ALA A 335 -15.25 -6.99 -21.16
C ALA A 335 -14.81 -5.76 -20.37
N PHE A 336 -13.62 -5.22 -20.65
CA PHE A 336 -13.02 -4.05 -20.01
C PHE A 336 -12.72 -2.92 -21.01
N ALA A 337 -13.41 -2.87 -22.15
CA ALA A 337 -13.16 -1.86 -23.20
C ALA A 337 -13.35 -0.42 -22.67
N ASP A 338 -14.34 -0.23 -21.79
CA ASP A 338 -14.69 1.03 -21.15
C ASP A 338 -13.78 1.44 -19.97
N VAL A 339 -12.90 0.55 -19.52
CA VAL A 339 -12.01 0.81 -18.40
C VAL A 339 -10.77 1.58 -18.84
N ASP A 340 -10.51 2.70 -18.16
CA ASP A 340 -9.27 3.48 -18.27
C ASP A 340 -8.55 3.48 -16.90
N PRO A 341 -7.54 2.62 -16.72
CA PRO A 341 -6.83 2.51 -15.44
C PRO A 341 -6.13 3.81 -15.02
N ALA A 342 -5.65 4.60 -15.99
CA ALA A 342 -4.98 5.87 -15.66
C ALA A 342 -5.98 6.90 -15.13
N ALA A 343 -7.16 7.00 -15.76
CA ALA A 343 -8.24 7.87 -15.29
C ALA A 343 -8.77 7.41 -13.92
N GLU A 344 -8.93 6.11 -13.69
CA GLU A 344 -9.37 5.58 -12.40
C GLU A 344 -8.36 5.87 -11.27
N LEU A 345 -7.06 5.80 -11.55
CA LEU A 345 -6.03 6.18 -10.58
C LEU A 345 -6.06 7.68 -10.28
N ALA A 346 -6.18 8.50 -11.32
CA ALA A 346 -6.29 9.95 -11.16
C ALA A 346 -7.51 10.36 -10.32
N ASP A 347 -8.66 9.72 -10.54
CA ASP A 347 -9.87 9.95 -9.76
C ASP A 347 -9.73 9.51 -8.30
N TYR A 348 -9.07 8.36 -8.04
CA TYR A 348 -8.77 7.90 -6.69
C TYR A 348 -7.90 8.93 -5.95
N TYR A 349 -6.80 9.36 -6.57
CA TYR A 349 -5.90 10.34 -5.96
C TYR A 349 -6.58 11.69 -5.74
N LYS A 350 -7.33 12.17 -6.71
CA LYS A 350 -8.11 13.43 -6.59
C LYS A 350 -9.11 13.40 -5.45
N THR A 351 -9.71 12.23 -5.19
CA THR A 351 -10.79 12.09 -4.20
C THR A 351 -10.25 11.86 -2.79
N PHE A 352 -9.20 11.04 -2.66
CA PHE A 352 -8.76 10.54 -1.37
C PHE A 352 -7.35 10.93 -0.97
N MET A 353 -6.50 11.35 -1.91
CA MET A 353 -5.09 11.59 -1.62
C MET A 353 -4.77 13.09 -1.56
N PRO A 354 -3.75 13.48 -0.75
CA PRO A 354 -3.37 14.89 -0.63
C PRO A 354 -2.50 15.41 -1.78
N VAL A 355 -2.12 14.54 -2.71
CA VAL A 355 -1.28 14.83 -3.89
C VAL A 355 -1.92 14.23 -5.14
N ALA A 356 -1.54 14.71 -6.32
CA ALA A 356 -1.95 14.11 -7.59
C ALA A 356 -1.06 12.92 -7.96
N ALA A 357 -1.61 11.93 -8.67
CA ALA A 357 -0.84 10.86 -9.29
C ALA A 357 -0.27 11.35 -10.63
N ASP A 358 0.79 12.15 -10.55
CA ASP A 358 1.47 12.69 -11.73
C ASP A 358 2.68 11.81 -12.08
N GLY A 359 2.59 11.10 -13.22
CA GLY A 359 3.60 10.13 -13.64
C GLY A 359 3.04 9.00 -14.49
N ILE A 360 3.79 7.91 -14.62
CA ILE A 360 3.42 6.75 -15.42
C ILE A 360 3.24 5.53 -14.52
N PHE A 361 2.02 5.06 -14.37
CA PHE A 361 1.67 3.97 -13.45
C PHE A 361 1.27 2.67 -14.15
N VAL A 362 0.65 2.79 -15.32
CA VAL A 362 0.30 1.69 -16.22
C VAL A 362 0.56 2.15 -17.65
N THR A 363 1.26 1.34 -18.42
CA THR A 363 1.49 1.61 -19.84
C THR A 363 1.59 0.30 -20.63
N LYS A 364 1.16 0.31 -21.88
CA LYS A 364 1.36 -0.81 -22.82
C LYS A 364 2.55 -0.48 -23.73
N LEU A 365 3.37 -1.46 -24.06
CA LEU A 365 4.45 -1.29 -25.03
C LEU A 365 3.86 -1.04 -26.42
N GLU A 366 4.26 0.06 -27.05
CA GLU A 366 3.82 0.49 -28.38
C GLU A 366 4.47 -0.29 -29.54
#